data_c2fa015c0aeec7b6422f984aeae39273
#
_entry.id   c2fa015c0aeec7b6422f984aeae39273
#
_cell.length_a   1.000
_cell.length_b   1.000
_cell.length_c   1.000
_cell.angle_alpha   90.00
_cell.angle_beta   90.00
_cell.angle_gamma   90.00
#
_symmetry.space_group_name_H-M   'P 1'
#
loop_
_entity.id
_entity.type
_entity.pdbx_description
1 polymer ?
#
loop_
_entity_poly.entity_id
_entity_poly.type
_entity_poly.pdbx_seq_one_letter_code
_entity_poly.pdbx_strand_id
1 'polypeptide(L)'
;MNLASRLILASAMAMGLSGCVIVAGDHDEFDRSYSRSDWEDIERQNRQSIAQLKIGEGYDSILSRFGEASFTEAFQMGDATYQVLFYRTHRIHSDGDTTKDETTPLVFKDRTLIGWGNEALARVR
;
A
#
# COMPACT_ATOMS: atom_id res chain seq x y z
N MET A 1 -2.78 -30.66 72.70
CA MET A 1 -2.94 -30.72 71.54
C MET A 1 -2.53 -29.49 70.76
N ASN A 2 -2.03 -29.59 70.08
CA ASN A 2 -1.21 -29.14 68.96
C ASN A 2 -1.84 -28.14 68.06
N LEU A 3 -2.20 -27.10 68.67
CA LEU A 3 -2.73 -25.94 67.96
C LEU A 3 -1.64 -25.04 67.48
N ALA A 4 -0.47 -25.41 67.81
CA ALA A 4 0.73 -24.69 67.32
C ALA A 4 0.96 -24.81 65.81
N SER A 5 0.30 -25.76 65.21
CA SER A 5 0.40 -25.94 63.79
C SER A 5 -0.50 -25.03 62.96
N ARG A 6 -0.99 -24.03 63.60
CA ARG A 6 -1.81 -23.07 62.92
C ARG A 6 -1.11 -21.78 62.62
N LEU A 7 0.12 -21.86 62.61
CA LEU A 7 0.89 -20.86 61.93
C LEU A 7 0.67 -21.01 60.45
N ILE A 8 -0.42 -20.51 60.10
CA ILE A 8 -0.70 -20.25 58.74
C ILE A 8 0.25 -19.17 58.34
N LEU A 9 1.20 -19.58 57.62
CA LEU A 9 1.95 -18.69 56.82
C LEU A 9 1.01 -18.00 55.86
N ALA A 10 0.60 -16.85 56.28
CA ALA A 10 0.08 -15.89 55.34
C ALA A 10 1.28 -15.41 54.52
N SER A 11 1.63 -16.24 53.61
CA SER A 11 2.58 -15.86 52.58
C SER A 11 1.89 -14.81 51.73
N ALA A 12 2.15 -13.59 52.07
CA ALA A 12 1.78 -12.48 51.23
C ALA A 12 2.60 -12.61 49.97
N MET A 13 2.05 -13.27 49.02
CA MET A 13 2.54 -13.17 47.65
C MET A 13 2.32 -11.76 47.18
N ALA A 14 3.30 -10.97 47.36
CA ALA A 14 3.43 -9.76 46.60
C ALA A 14 3.59 -10.17 45.16
N MET A 15 2.47 -10.34 44.48
CA MET A 15 2.45 -10.35 43.02
C MET A 15 2.98 -9.04 42.57
N GLY A 16 4.22 -9.07 42.20
CA GLY A 16 4.74 -7.98 41.39
C GLY A 16 3.88 -7.89 40.17
N LEU A 17 3.00 -6.95 40.15
CA LEU A 17 2.38 -6.46 38.96
C LEU A 17 3.48 -5.85 38.15
N SER A 18 4.06 -6.66 37.29
CA SER A 18 4.71 -6.11 36.13
C SER A 18 3.60 -5.42 35.37
N GLY A 19 3.39 -4.18 35.70
CA GLY A 19 2.53 -3.34 34.92
C GLY A 19 3.10 -3.32 33.52
N CYS A 20 2.45 -4.02 32.63
CA CYS A 20 2.55 -3.64 31.26
C CYS A 20 2.06 -2.22 31.24
N VAL A 21 2.97 -1.29 31.19
CA VAL A 21 2.68 0.05 30.79
C VAL A 21 2.23 -0.09 29.36
N ILE A 22 0.94 -0.29 29.20
CA ILE A 22 0.34 0.07 27.94
C ILE A 22 0.44 1.58 27.98
N VAL A 23 1.48 2.09 27.38
CA VAL A 23 1.41 3.42 26.87
C VAL A 23 0.28 3.34 25.90
N ALA A 24 -0.89 3.76 26.32
CA ALA A 24 -1.89 4.21 25.41
C ALA A 24 -1.21 5.39 24.73
N GLY A 25 -0.37 5.04 23.79
CA GLY A 25 0.16 5.99 22.87
C GLY A 25 -1.05 6.63 22.31
N ASP A 26 -0.99 7.88 22.32
CA ASP A 26 -1.88 8.74 21.62
C ASP A 26 -2.32 8.02 20.37
N HIS A 27 -3.54 8.20 20.07
CA HIS A 27 -4.07 7.93 18.77
C HIS A 27 -3.26 8.80 17.82
N ASP A 28 -2.04 8.38 17.60
CA ASP A 28 -1.38 8.78 16.42
C ASP A 28 -2.30 8.30 15.33
N GLU A 29 -3.09 9.20 14.87
CA GLU A 29 -3.58 9.11 13.54
C GLU A 29 -2.45 8.42 12.80
N PHE A 30 -2.74 7.32 12.21
CA PHE A 30 -1.85 6.66 11.30
C PHE A 30 -1.58 7.67 10.18
N ASP A 31 -0.82 8.67 10.53
CA ASP A 31 -0.10 9.45 9.56
C ASP A 31 0.92 8.48 9.00
N ARG A 32 0.48 7.76 7.96
CA ARG A 32 1.38 7.02 7.11
C ARG A 32 2.20 8.03 6.34
N SER A 33 2.98 8.78 7.06
CA SER A 33 4.07 9.50 6.45
C SER A 33 5.03 8.44 5.94
N TYR A 34 4.85 8.06 4.69
CA TYR A 34 5.81 7.22 4.02
C TYR A 34 7.15 7.92 4.09
N SER A 35 8.10 7.22 4.67
CA SER A 35 9.48 7.72 4.66
C SER A 35 9.99 7.74 3.22
N ARG A 36 11.05 8.48 2.97
CA ARG A 36 11.70 8.52 1.66
C ARG A 36 12.05 7.11 1.16
N SER A 37 12.51 6.24 2.05
CA SER A 37 12.84 4.86 1.73
C SER A 37 11.61 4.04 1.32
N ASP A 38 10.47 4.28 1.95
CA ASP A 38 9.23 3.58 1.59
C ASP A 38 8.77 3.94 0.18
N TRP A 39 8.88 5.21 -0.19
CA TRP A 39 8.58 5.66 -1.55
C TRP A 39 9.51 5.07 -2.59
N GLU A 40 10.80 5.02 -2.30
CA GLU A 40 11.79 4.42 -3.19
C GLU A 40 11.54 2.91 -3.39
N ASP A 41 11.10 2.23 -2.35
CA ASP A 41 10.74 0.81 -2.42
C ASP A 41 9.48 0.58 -3.26
N ILE A 42 8.46 1.40 -3.08
CA ILE A 42 7.23 1.35 -3.89
C ILE A 42 7.55 1.61 -5.37
N GLU A 43 8.32 2.63 -5.67
CA GLU A 43 8.73 2.96 -7.03
C GLU A 43 9.49 1.83 -7.69
N ARG A 44 10.46 1.26 -6.98
CA ARG A 44 11.24 0.13 -7.47
C ARG A 44 10.37 -1.10 -7.71
N GLN A 45 9.50 -1.43 -6.77
CA GLN A 45 8.58 -2.57 -6.89
C GLN A 45 7.63 -2.40 -8.09
N ASN A 46 7.07 -1.21 -8.25
CA ASN A 46 6.21 -0.91 -9.38
C ASN A 46 6.95 -1.01 -10.72
N ARG A 47 8.16 -0.46 -10.81
CA ARG A 47 8.99 -0.61 -12.02
C ARG A 47 9.29 -2.07 -12.34
N GLN A 48 9.60 -2.89 -11.35
CA GLN A 48 9.86 -4.31 -11.53
C GLN A 48 8.61 -5.05 -12.02
N SER A 49 7.47 -4.74 -11.45
CA SER A 49 6.19 -5.33 -11.85
C SER A 49 5.79 -4.92 -13.27
N ILE A 50 6.01 -3.66 -13.63
CA ILE A 50 5.76 -3.15 -14.98
C ILE A 50 6.67 -3.84 -16.00
N ALA A 51 7.93 -4.09 -15.67
CA ALA A 51 8.85 -4.78 -16.55
C ALA A 51 8.41 -6.21 -16.90
N GLN A 52 7.53 -6.80 -16.12
CA GLN A 52 6.98 -8.15 -16.32
C GLN A 52 5.63 -8.16 -17.01
N LEU A 53 5.06 -7.01 -17.33
CA LEU A 53 3.77 -6.92 -17.99
C LEU A 53 3.81 -7.47 -19.41
N LYS A 54 2.68 -8.04 -19.80
CA LYS A 54 2.46 -8.53 -21.17
C LYS A 54 1.18 -7.89 -21.73
N ILE A 55 1.25 -7.45 -22.96
CA ILE A 55 0.06 -7.00 -23.67
C ILE A 55 -0.97 -8.14 -23.70
N GLY A 56 -2.22 -7.79 -23.42
CA GLY A 56 -3.32 -8.76 -23.34
C GLY A 56 -3.67 -9.23 -21.94
N GLU A 57 -2.90 -8.87 -20.91
CA GLU A 57 -3.26 -9.17 -19.52
C GLU A 57 -4.55 -8.46 -19.11
N GLY A 58 -5.34 -9.12 -18.26
CA GLY A 58 -6.61 -8.59 -17.77
C GLY A 58 -6.46 -7.53 -16.69
N TYR A 59 -7.37 -6.57 -16.70
CA TYR A 59 -7.44 -5.47 -15.73
C TYR A 59 -7.45 -5.98 -14.28
N ASP A 60 -8.34 -6.92 -13.96
CA ASP A 60 -8.46 -7.43 -12.59
C ASP A 60 -7.22 -8.18 -12.12
N SER A 61 -6.57 -8.90 -13.00
CA SER A 61 -5.32 -9.61 -12.71
C SER A 61 -4.20 -8.62 -12.38
N ILE A 62 -4.08 -7.57 -13.14
CA ILE A 62 -3.07 -6.53 -12.90
C ILE A 62 -3.38 -5.78 -11.61
N LEU A 63 -4.62 -5.37 -11.40
CA LEU A 63 -5.03 -4.68 -10.18
C LEU A 63 -4.75 -5.51 -8.92
N SER A 64 -5.01 -6.82 -8.96
CA SER A 64 -4.69 -7.73 -7.86
C SER A 64 -3.20 -7.81 -7.57
N ARG A 65 -2.37 -7.78 -8.60
CA ARG A 65 -0.92 -7.90 -8.48
C ARG A 65 -0.24 -6.59 -8.07
N PHE A 66 -0.71 -5.48 -8.59
CA PHE A 66 -0.13 -4.16 -8.31
C PHE A 66 -0.74 -3.49 -7.07
N GLY A 67 -1.97 -3.83 -6.72
CA GLY A 67 -2.72 -3.14 -5.69
C GLY A 67 -3.34 -1.83 -6.19
N GLU A 68 -3.69 -0.96 -5.28
CA GLU A 68 -4.35 0.30 -5.58
C GLU A 68 -3.42 1.23 -6.38
N ALA A 69 -3.95 1.78 -7.47
CA ALA A 69 -3.25 2.78 -8.26
C ALA A 69 -3.30 4.16 -7.59
N SER A 70 -2.30 4.99 -7.84
CA SER A 70 -2.27 6.36 -7.33
C SER A 70 -3.38 7.21 -7.96
N PHE A 71 -3.70 6.97 -9.23
CA PHE A 71 -4.79 7.62 -9.95
C PHE A 71 -5.45 6.62 -10.89
N THR A 72 -6.72 6.82 -11.15
CA THR A 72 -7.48 6.05 -12.14
C THR A 72 -8.27 6.97 -13.03
N GLU A 73 -8.34 6.65 -14.30
CA GLU A 73 -9.16 7.34 -15.28
C GLU A 73 -9.93 6.32 -16.11
N ALA A 74 -11.10 6.70 -16.57
CA ALA A 74 -11.88 5.90 -17.49
C ALA A 74 -12.61 6.82 -18.49
N PHE A 75 -12.65 6.40 -19.73
CA PHE A 75 -13.34 7.14 -20.79
C PHE A 75 -13.78 6.19 -21.91
N GLN A 76 -14.71 6.66 -22.73
CA GLN A 76 -15.18 5.92 -23.89
C GLN A 76 -14.76 6.62 -25.18
N MET A 77 -14.33 5.84 -26.14
CA MET A 77 -14.12 6.30 -27.52
C MET A 77 -14.74 5.29 -28.48
N GLY A 78 -15.74 5.72 -29.25
CA GLY A 78 -16.53 4.80 -30.05
C GLY A 78 -17.24 3.77 -29.16
N ASP A 79 -17.11 2.50 -29.50
CA ASP A 79 -17.70 1.38 -28.75
C ASP A 79 -16.78 0.82 -27.68
N ALA A 80 -15.58 1.36 -27.54
CA ALA A 80 -14.59 0.86 -26.60
C ALA A 80 -14.54 1.68 -25.31
N THR A 81 -14.40 1.00 -24.19
CA THR A 81 -14.14 1.60 -22.88
C THR A 81 -12.66 1.51 -22.58
N TYR A 82 -12.06 2.64 -22.28
CA TYR A 82 -10.67 2.74 -21.89
C TYR A 82 -10.56 3.01 -20.39
N GLN A 83 -9.60 2.38 -19.76
CA GLN A 83 -9.24 2.61 -18.36
C GLN A 83 -7.74 2.84 -18.28
N VAL A 84 -7.33 3.71 -17.40
CA VAL A 84 -5.92 3.99 -17.15
C VAL A 84 -5.66 3.90 -15.66
N LEU A 85 -4.69 3.08 -15.29
CA LEU A 85 -4.16 2.98 -13.93
C LEU A 85 -2.80 3.64 -13.89
N PHE A 86 -2.62 4.57 -12.95
CA PHE A 86 -1.37 5.30 -12.77
C PHE A 86 -0.66 4.79 -11.51
N TYR A 87 0.49 4.18 -11.70
CA TYR A 87 1.32 3.68 -10.60
C TYR A 87 2.59 4.50 -10.46
N ARG A 88 2.90 4.88 -9.23
CA ARG A 88 4.11 5.64 -8.94
C ARG A 88 5.35 4.82 -9.28
N THR A 89 6.23 5.39 -10.11
CA THR A 89 7.46 4.73 -10.59
C THR A 89 8.72 5.56 -10.45
N HIS A 90 8.58 6.87 -10.25
CA HIS A 90 9.71 7.77 -10.11
C HIS A 90 9.32 9.01 -9.32
N ARG A 91 10.31 9.72 -8.86
CA ARG A 91 10.14 10.92 -8.07
C ARG A 91 10.59 12.13 -8.86
N ILE A 92 9.74 13.15 -8.91
CA ILE A 92 10.06 14.44 -9.50
C ILE A 92 10.05 15.51 -8.40
N HIS A 93 9.07 15.44 -7.49
CA HIS A 93 8.88 16.40 -6.41
C HIS A 93 9.13 15.76 -5.05
N SER A 94 9.76 16.50 -4.15
CA SER A 94 10.12 16.03 -2.80
C SER A 94 9.10 16.45 -1.74
N ASP A 95 7.83 16.49 -2.07
CA ASP A 95 6.77 17.03 -1.23
C ASP A 95 5.94 15.96 -0.48
N GLY A 96 6.25 14.68 -0.67
CA GLY A 96 5.50 13.58 -0.07
C GLY A 96 4.21 13.22 -0.78
N ASP A 97 3.81 13.97 -1.79
CA ASP A 97 2.63 13.70 -2.60
C ASP A 97 3.02 13.05 -3.93
N THR A 98 2.13 12.24 -4.47
CA THR A 98 2.31 11.66 -5.80
C THR A 98 1.53 12.49 -6.82
N THR A 99 2.21 12.91 -7.86
CA THR A 99 1.61 13.58 -9.02
C THR A 99 1.64 12.67 -10.25
N LYS A 100 0.81 12.95 -11.25
CA LYS A 100 0.73 12.09 -12.45
C LYS A 100 2.03 11.97 -13.20
N ASP A 101 2.86 13.00 -13.19
CA ASP A 101 4.18 13.01 -13.80
C ASP A 101 5.20 12.10 -13.09
N GLU A 102 4.88 11.65 -11.89
CA GLU A 102 5.66 10.68 -11.12
C GLU A 102 5.17 9.24 -11.31
N THR A 103 4.17 9.05 -12.15
CA THR A 103 3.54 7.74 -12.39
C THR A 103 3.78 7.24 -13.80
N THR A 104 3.64 5.93 -13.96
CA THR A 104 3.55 5.28 -15.27
C THR A 104 2.10 4.84 -15.49
N PRO A 105 1.45 5.28 -16.57
CA PRO A 105 0.09 4.86 -16.89
C PRO A 105 0.07 3.46 -17.52
N LEU A 106 -0.84 2.63 -17.06
CA LEU A 106 -1.20 1.36 -17.70
C LEU A 106 -2.53 1.54 -18.40
N VAL A 107 -2.57 1.30 -19.69
CA VAL A 107 -3.73 1.58 -20.55
C VAL A 107 -4.45 0.30 -20.90
N PHE A 108 -5.75 0.27 -20.61
CA PHE A 108 -6.64 -0.86 -20.86
C PHE A 108 -7.73 -0.45 -21.87
N LYS A 109 -8.03 -1.35 -22.77
CA LYS A 109 -9.19 -1.26 -23.66
C LYS A 109 -10.08 -2.45 -23.42
N ASP A 110 -11.34 -2.20 -23.08
CA ASP A 110 -12.31 -3.25 -22.73
C ASP A 110 -11.73 -4.26 -21.71
N ARG A 111 -11.09 -3.72 -20.64
CA ARG A 111 -10.47 -4.45 -19.52
C ARG A 111 -9.26 -5.30 -19.89
N THR A 112 -8.64 -5.03 -21.03
CA THR A 112 -7.43 -5.74 -21.50
C THR A 112 -6.29 -4.75 -21.68
N LEU A 113 -5.12 -5.07 -21.15
CA LEU A 113 -3.94 -4.22 -21.25
C LEU A 113 -3.49 -4.12 -22.71
N ILE A 114 -3.43 -2.89 -23.21
CA ILE A 114 -2.98 -2.59 -24.57
C ILE A 114 -1.64 -1.88 -24.63
N GLY A 115 -1.16 -1.36 -23.52
CA GLY A 115 0.12 -0.68 -23.43
C GLY A 115 0.32 0.03 -22.10
N TRP A 116 1.48 0.57 -21.91
CA TRP A 116 1.82 1.40 -20.75
C TRP A 116 2.84 2.47 -21.14
N GLY A 117 2.96 3.47 -20.30
CA GLY A 117 3.80 4.63 -20.53
C GLY A 117 3.08 5.77 -21.21
N ASN A 118 3.72 6.92 -21.23
CA ASN A 118 3.11 8.15 -21.75
C ASN A 118 2.78 8.09 -23.24
N GLU A 119 3.59 7.40 -24.03
CA GLU A 119 3.31 7.23 -25.46
C GLU A 119 2.07 6.37 -25.71
N ALA A 120 1.89 5.30 -24.94
CA ALA A 120 0.70 4.48 -25.05
C ALA A 120 -0.56 5.27 -24.68
N LEU A 121 -0.49 6.08 -23.62
CA LEU A 121 -1.57 6.95 -23.22
C LEU A 121 -1.89 8.01 -24.29
N ALA A 122 -0.89 8.60 -24.89
CA ALA A 122 -1.06 9.62 -25.94
C ALA A 122 -1.77 9.08 -27.20
N ARG A 123 -1.66 7.78 -27.47
CA ARG A 123 -2.33 7.14 -28.63
C ARG A 123 -3.83 6.97 -28.47
N VAL A 124 -4.32 7.04 -27.23
CA VAL A 124 -5.75 6.84 -26.91
C VAL A 124 -6.43 8.11 -26.41
N ARG A 125 -5.73 9.22 -26.47
CA ARG A 125 -6.27 10.53 -26.06
C ARG A 125 -6.26 11.52 -27.18
#